data_6f5383f0d122183a36e19bfce3dd6dd9
#
_entry.id   6f5383f0d122183a36e19bfce3dd6dd9
#
_cell.length_a   1.000
_cell.length_b   1.000
_cell.length_c   1.000
_cell.angle_alpha   90.00
_cell.angle_beta   90.00
_cell.angle_gamma   90.00
#
_symmetry.space_group_name_H-M   'P 1'
#
loop_
_entity.id
_entity.type
_entity.pdbx_description
1 polymer ?
#
loop_
_entity_poly.entity_id
_entity_poly.type
_entity_poly.pdbx_seq_one_letter_code
_entity_poly.pdbx_strand_id
1 'polypeptide(L)'
;MNIHGIQVNIKNVPELDKTFAPLLAFNREFLKTAQKPITIAVERSGGLVSVYDTCIHGTPDMAAADNYYVDRLVKFLLWAQGGFKVTICGDESVYNYIKETYSPSGTRAFDEDFMEQVYERDFEVAFIPDVKDKPAANEKSKAIGKHLDGCRIGFDAGGSDRKVSAVVEGEAIFSEETVWLPKVNPDPDYHYEGILDSMRKAAEKMPRVDAIGVSSAGIYIDNRTMVASLFLKVPKDQFNAKVKDIYIRAAKQLSQEQGHEIP
;
A
#
# COMPACT_ATOMS: atom_id res chain seq x y z
N MET A 1 28.57 -16.86 -1.15
CA MET A 1 27.47 -17.45 -0.34
C MET A 1 26.60 -18.28 -1.26
N ASN A 2 26.20 -19.49 -0.85
CA ASN A 2 25.26 -20.30 -1.63
C ASN A 2 23.84 -20.12 -1.06
N ILE A 3 22.89 -19.76 -1.92
CA ILE A 3 21.47 -19.60 -1.57
C ILE A 3 20.66 -20.44 -2.54
N HIS A 4 20.09 -21.55 -2.05
CA HIS A 4 19.30 -22.50 -2.86
C HIS A 4 20.01 -22.96 -4.15
N GLY A 5 21.33 -23.20 -4.09
CA GLY A 5 22.13 -23.61 -5.27
C GLY A 5 22.73 -22.45 -6.08
N ILE A 6 22.26 -21.22 -5.88
CA ILE A 6 22.79 -20.03 -6.58
C ILE A 6 23.98 -19.46 -5.78
N GLN A 7 25.12 -19.30 -6.47
CA GLN A 7 26.32 -18.67 -5.89
C GLN A 7 26.19 -17.15 -5.96
N VAL A 8 26.09 -16.51 -4.78
CA VAL A 8 25.95 -15.04 -4.67
C VAL A 8 27.24 -14.44 -4.09
N ASN A 9 27.80 -13.48 -4.78
CA ASN A 9 28.98 -12.76 -4.32
C ASN A 9 28.57 -11.51 -3.52
N ILE A 10 28.87 -11.51 -2.21
CA ILE A 10 28.57 -10.42 -1.30
C ILE A 10 29.88 -9.72 -0.95
N LYS A 11 29.99 -8.43 -1.32
CA LYS A 11 31.19 -7.63 -1.06
C LYS A 11 31.35 -7.26 0.43
N ASN A 12 30.25 -6.90 1.06
CA ASN A 12 30.22 -6.50 2.47
C ASN A 12 29.26 -7.40 3.22
N VAL A 13 29.79 -8.28 4.07
CA VAL A 13 29.01 -9.17 4.93
C VAL A 13 28.72 -8.45 6.24
N PRO A 14 27.46 -8.25 6.66
CA PRO A 14 27.12 -7.62 7.93
C PRO A 14 27.65 -8.45 9.12
N GLU A 15 28.17 -7.80 10.13
CA GLU A 15 28.67 -8.46 11.34
C GLU A 15 27.54 -9.13 12.14
N LEU A 16 26.37 -8.49 12.21
CA LEU A 16 25.20 -8.95 12.98
C LEU A 16 24.42 -10.06 12.28
N ASP A 17 24.51 -10.17 10.96
CA ASP A 17 23.87 -11.24 10.17
C ASP A 17 24.78 -11.66 9.01
N LYS A 18 25.62 -12.65 9.27
CA LYS A 18 26.54 -13.20 8.26
C LYS A 18 25.85 -13.98 7.14
N THR A 19 24.57 -14.25 7.27
CA THR A 19 23.76 -14.95 6.27
C THR A 19 22.99 -13.99 5.37
N PHE A 20 22.99 -12.71 5.68
CA PHE A 20 22.29 -11.71 4.89
C PHE A 20 22.90 -11.56 3.48
N ALA A 21 22.04 -11.62 2.49
CA ALA A 21 22.35 -11.29 1.11
C ALA A 21 21.31 -10.28 0.57
N PRO A 22 21.73 -9.16 -0.04
CA PRO A 22 20.80 -8.29 -0.75
C PRO A 22 20.05 -9.06 -1.82
N LEU A 23 18.71 -8.97 -1.83
CA LEU A 23 17.89 -9.71 -2.79
C LEU A 23 18.30 -9.42 -4.25
N LEU A 24 18.67 -8.19 -4.56
CA LEU A 24 19.17 -7.83 -5.88
C LEU A 24 20.42 -8.63 -6.30
N ALA A 25 21.32 -8.94 -5.35
CA ALA A 25 22.50 -9.74 -5.63
C ALA A 25 22.13 -11.18 -5.99
N PHE A 26 21.19 -11.77 -5.25
CA PHE A 26 20.62 -13.09 -5.58
C PHE A 26 19.92 -13.06 -6.95
N ASN A 27 19.02 -12.13 -7.18
CA ASN A 27 18.24 -12.03 -8.41
C ASN A 27 19.14 -11.91 -9.66
N ARG A 28 20.23 -11.15 -9.58
CA ARG A 28 21.20 -11.01 -10.68
C ARG A 28 21.87 -12.33 -11.04
N GLU A 29 22.29 -13.10 -10.06
CA GLU A 29 22.94 -14.39 -10.31
C GLU A 29 21.93 -15.45 -10.77
N PHE A 30 20.74 -15.49 -10.17
CA PHE A 30 19.65 -16.37 -10.54
C PHE A 30 19.23 -16.19 -12.00
N LEU A 31 19.03 -14.96 -12.45
CA LEU A 31 18.57 -14.64 -13.80
C LEU A 31 19.62 -14.91 -14.90
N LYS A 32 20.89 -15.13 -14.55
CA LYS A 32 21.90 -15.52 -15.55
C LYS A 32 21.66 -16.90 -16.15
N THR A 33 21.00 -17.78 -15.41
CA THR A 33 20.78 -19.18 -15.80
C THR A 33 19.30 -19.55 -15.94
N ALA A 34 18.39 -18.75 -15.42
CA ALA A 34 16.94 -18.94 -15.55
C ALA A 34 16.48 -18.60 -16.99
N GLN A 35 15.79 -19.53 -17.66
CA GLN A 35 15.39 -19.38 -19.08
C GLN A 35 13.91 -19.69 -19.33
N LYS A 36 13.21 -20.38 -18.44
CA LYS A 36 11.80 -20.69 -18.60
C LYS A 36 10.95 -19.45 -18.27
N PRO A 37 10.17 -18.92 -19.24
CA PRO A 37 9.33 -17.76 -18.99
C PRO A 37 8.28 -18.03 -17.94
N ILE A 38 8.06 -17.05 -17.06
CA ILE A 38 6.98 -17.02 -16.10
C ILE A 38 6.47 -15.58 -15.99
N THR A 39 5.15 -15.41 -15.78
CA THR A 39 4.56 -14.09 -15.54
C THR A 39 3.85 -14.08 -14.20
N ILE A 40 4.01 -13.00 -13.46
CA ILE A 40 3.26 -12.68 -12.24
C ILE A 40 2.36 -11.50 -12.56
N ALA A 41 1.04 -11.67 -12.44
CA ALA A 41 0.10 -10.57 -12.55
C ALA A 41 -0.56 -10.32 -11.19
N VAL A 42 -0.70 -9.04 -10.81
CA VAL A 42 -1.31 -8.63 -9.54
C VAL A 42 -2.49 -7.71 -9.84
N GLU A 43 -3.68 -8.10 -9.38
CA GLU A 43 -4.92 -7.35 -9.59
C GLU A 43 -5.28 -6.54 -8.35
N ARG A 44 -5.72 -5.28 -8.58
CA ARG A 44 -6.18 -4.30 -7.60
C ARG A 44 -7.61 -3.85 -7.88
N SER A 45 -8.17 -3.06 -6.98
CA SER A 45 -9.47 -2.42 -7.17
C SER A 45 -9.54 -1.62 -8.47
N GLY A 46 -10.75 -1.49 -9.04
CA GLY A 46 -10.96 -0.75 -10.29
C GLY A 46 -10.49 -1.48 -11.55
N GLY A 47 -10.20 -2.78 -11.46
CA GLY A 47 -9.70 -3.58 -12.58
C GLY A 47 -8.26 -3.24 -12.99
N LEU A 48 -7.49 -2.62 -12.09
CA LEU A 48 -6.07 -2.36 -12.33
C LEU A 48 -5.26 -3.65 -12.22
N VAL A 49 -4.38 -3.88 -13.19
CA VAL A 49 -3.55 -5.09 -13.27
C VAL A 49 -2.10 -4.71 -13.57
N SER A 50 -1.21 -5.06 -12.66
CA SER A 50 0.23 -4.97 -12.86
C SER A 50 0.75 -6.31 -13.36
N VAL A 51 1.58 -6.31 -14.40
CA VAL A 51 2.13 -7.52 -15.01
C VAL A 51 3.65 -7.46 -14.97
N TYR A 52 4.27 -8.52 -14.45
CA TYR A 52 5.72 -8.65 -14.35
C TYR A 52 6.17 -9.93 -15.04
N ASP A 53 6.86 -9.78 -16.17
CA ASP A 53 7.45 -10.89 -16.92
C ASP A 53 8.88 -11.15 -16.44
N THR A 54 9.21 -12.43 -16.22
CA THR A 54 10.53 -12.87 -15.78
C THR A 54 10.81 -14.31 -16.24
N CYS A 55 11.88 -14.92 -15.72
CA CYS A 55 12.23 -16.30 -15.97
C CYS A 55 12.54 -17.06 -14.69
N ILE A 56 12.32 -18.38 -14.72
CA ILE A 56 12.75 -19.36 -13.71
C ILE A 56 13.55 -20.46 -14.39
N HIS A 57 14.10 -21.42 -13.64
CA HIS A 57 14.73 -22.61 -14.21
C HIS A 57 13.70 -23.66 -14.63
N GLY A 58 12.66 -23.87 -13.79
CA GLY A 58 11.57 -24.80 -14.06
C GLY A 58 12.00 -26.27 -14.02
N THR A 59 13.07 -26.59 -13.28
CA THR A 59 13.59 -27.96 -13.11
C THR A 59 13.53 -28.36 -11.63
N PRO A 60 13.36 -29.68 -11.31
CA PRO A 60 13.19 -30.13 -9.93
C PRO A 60 14.37 -29.79 -9.00
N ASP A 61 15.59 -29.81 -9.51
CA ASP A 61 16.81 -29.48 -8.77
C ASP A 61 16.92 -27.99 -8.43
N MET A 62 16.26 -27.11 -9.21
CA MET A 62 16.24 -25.68 -8.98
C MET A 62 14.94 -25.18 -8.33
N ALA A 63 14.00 -26.08 -8.01
CA ALA A 63 12.69 -25.70 -7.47
C ALA A 63 12.77 -24.79 -6.21
N ALA A 64 13.73 -25.05 -5.32
CA ALA A 64 13.94 -24.23 -4.13
C ALA A 64 14.38 -22.78 -4.48
N ALA A 65 15.22 -22.61 -5.49
CA ALA A 65 15.66 -21.31 -5.98
C ALA A 65 14.53 -20.57 -6.71
N ASP A 66 13.78 -21.28 -7.55
CA ASP A 66 12.63 -20.73 -8.29
C ASP A 66 11.54 -20.25 -7.33
N ASN A 67 11.18 -21.07 -6.35
CA ASN A 67 10.20 -20.73 -5.31
C ASN A 67 10.65 -19.53 -4.48
N TYR A 68 11.89 -19.50 -4.03
CA TYR A 68 12.44 -18.38 -3.28
C TYR A 68 12.41 -17.07 -4.11
N TYR A 69 12.81 -17.14 -5.37
CA TYR A 69 12.80 -16.00 -6.28
C TYR A 69 11.38 -15.44 -6.46
N VAL A 70 10.42 -16.31 -6.80
CA VAL A 70 9.04 -15.90 -7.09
C VAL A 70 8.31 -15.42 -5.81
N ASP A 71 8.48 -16.09 -4.66
CA ASP A 71 7.91 -15.63 -3.39
C ASP A 71 8.37 -14.20 -3.05
N ARG A 72 9.67 -13.91 -3.21
CA ARG A 72 10.20 -12.58 -2.93
C ARG A 72 9.67 -11.53 -3.90
N LEU A 73 9.45 -11.87 -5.16
CA LEU A 73 8.84 -10.99 -6.15
C LEU A 73 7.37 -10.73 -5.84
N VAL A 74 6.59 -11.77 -5.55
CA VAL A 74 5.17 -11.62 -5.17
C VAL A 74 5.04 -10.71 -3.96
N LYS A 75 5.83 -10.95 -2.90
CA LYS A 75 5.86 -10.06 -1.75
C LYS A 75 6.19 -8.62 -2.13
N PHE A 76 7.23 -8.41 -2.94
CA PHE A 76 7.62 -7.08 -3.38
C PHE A 76 6.49 -6.39 -4.17
N LEU A 77 5.88 -7.08 -5.12
CA LEU A 77 4.77 -6.52 -5.93
C LEU A 77 3.57 -6.16 -5.07
N LEU A 78 3.16 -7.03 -4.14
CA LEU A 78 2.06 -6.75 -3.21
C LEU A 78 2.32 -5.53 -2.32
N TRP A 79 3.56 -5.38 -1.80
CA TRP A 79 3.87 -4.25 -0.92
C TRP A 79 4.23 -2.95 -1.66
N ALA A 80 4.64 -3.05 -2.92
CA ALA A 80 4.94 -1.87 -3.75
C ALA A 80 3.70 -1.31 -4.46
N GLN A 81 2.78 -2.18 -4.87
CA GLN A 81 1.64 -1.81 -5.71
C GLN A 81 0.28 -2.11 -5.05
N GLY A 82 0.25 -3.06 -4.12
CA GLY A 82 -0.97 -3.62 -3.56
C GLY A 82 -1.61 -4.65 -4.48
N GLY A 83 -2.59 -5.40 -3.96
CA GLY A 83 -3.37 -6.36 -4.73
C GLY A 83 -4.06 -7.39 -3.85
N PHE A 84 -5.17 -7.91 -4.31
CA PHE A 84 -5.94 -8.97 -3.67
C PHE A 84 -5.91 -10.29 -4.47
N LYS A 85 -5.37 -10.25 -5.70
CA LYS A 85 -5.25 -11.43 -6.54
C LYS A 85 -3.90 -11.48 -7.21
N VAL A 86 -3.22 -12.62 -7.08
CA VAL A 86 -1.96 -12.94 -7.74
C VAL A 86 -2.22 -14.04 -8.75
N THR A 87 -1.88 -13.82 -10.02
CA THR A 87 -1.95 -14.84 -11.06
C THR A 87 -0.56 -15.25 -11.48
N ILE A 88 -0.24 -16.54 -11.36
CA ILE A 88 1.01 -17.15 -11.85
C ILE A 88 0.73 -17.77 -13.22
N CYS A 89 1.49 -17.36 -14.23
CA CYS A 89 1.36 -17.88 -15.58
C CYS A 89 2.63 -18.64 -15.98
N GLY A 90 2.49 -19.89 -16.47
CA GLY A 90 3.57 -20.67 -17.11
C GLY A 90 4.20 -21.77 -16.27
N ASP A 91 3.96 -21.85 -14.95
CA ASP A 91 4.49 -22.93 -14.10
C ASP A 91 3.54 -23.32 -12.97
N GLU A 92 3.02 -24.54 -13.03
CA GLU A 92 2.07 -25.06 -12.05
C GLU A 92 2.73 -25.38 -10.69
N SER A 93 3.99 -25.80 -10.69
CA SER A 93 4.72 -26.10 -9.44
C SER A 93 4.92 -24.83 -8.62
N VAL A 94 5.32 -23.74 -9.26
CA VAL A 94 5.44 -22.42 -8.61
C VAL A 94 4.07 -21.90 -8.16
N TYR A 95 3.03 -22.06 -8.97
CA TYR A 95 1.67 -21.69 -8.57
C TYR A 95 1.25 -22.42 -7.29
N ASN A 96 1.42 -23.73 -7.24
CA ASN A 96 1.06 -24.53 -6.06
C ASN A 96 1.83 -24.09 -4.80
N TYR A 97 3.12 -23.80 -4.94
CA TYR A 97 3.94 -23.25 -3.87
C TYR A 97 3.44 -21.88 -3.39
N ILE A 98 3.17 -20.94 -4.28
CA ILE A 98 2.67 -19.61 -3.93
C ILE A 98 1.30 -19.69 -3.29
N LYS A 99 0.40 -20.53 -3.80
CA LYS A 99 -0.93 -20.76 -3.22
C LYS A 99 -0.88 -21.28 -1.77
N GLU A 100 0.01 -22.20 -1.49
CA GLU A 100 0.23 -22.70 -0.12
C GLU A 100 0.86 -21.62 0.77
N THR A 101 1.86 -20.91 0.24
CA THR A 101 2.61 -19.86 0.93
C THR A 101 1.70 -18.69 1.35
N TYR A 102 0.80 -18.24 0.47
CA TYR A 102 -0.19 -17.19 0.70
C TYR A 102 -1.56 -17.78 1.05
N SER A 103 -1.61 -18.61 2.07
CA SER A 103 -2.82 -19.15 2.67
C SER A 103 -2.90 -18.76 4.16
N PRO A 104 -4.06 -18.90 4.82
CA PRO A 104 -4.20 -18.58 6.26
C PRO A 104 -3.23 -19.34 7.18
N SER A 105 -2.70 -20.48 6.73
CA SER A 105 -1.70 -21.29 7.46
C SER A 105 -0.30 -21.22 6.84
N GLY A 106 -0.11 -20.49 5.77
CA GLY A 106 1.14 -20.37 5.04
C GLY A 106 2.15 -19.42 5.69
N THR A 107 3.37 -19.43 5.18
CA THR A 107 4.45 -18.55 5.70
C THR A 107 4.21 -17.06 5.41
N ARG A 108 3.26 -16.73 4.54
CA ARG A 108 2.81 -15.40 4.19
C ARG A 108 1.37 -15.11 4.63
N ALA A 109 0.84 -15.83 5.61
CA ALA A 109 -0.50 -15.59 6.14
C ALA A 109 -0.74 -14.14 6.59
N PHE A 110 0.30 -13.48 7.12
CA PHE A 110 0.21 -12.04 7.45
C PHE A 110 0.02 -11.17 6.20
N ASP A 111 0.75 -11.46 5.11
CA ASP A 111 0.65 -10.68 3.87
C ASP A 111 -0.72 -10.89 3.20
N GLU A 112 -1.24 -12.10 3.25
CA GLU A 112 -2.57 -12.49 2.76
C GLU A 112 -3.68 -11.78 3.55
N ASP A 113 -3.78 -11.96 4.87
CA ASP A 113 -4.78 -11.30 5.73
C ASP A 113 -4.71 -9.77 5.63
N PHE A 114 -3.50 -9.20 5.54
CA PHE A 114 -3.33 -7.77 5.37
C PHE A 114 -3.93 -7.25 4.05
N MET A 115 -3.72 -7.97 2.95
CA MET A 115 -4.30 -7.58 1.65
C MET A 115 -5.82 -7.77 1.62
N GLU A 116 -6.36 -8.80 2.28
CA GLU A 116 -7.81 -8.96 2.47
C GLU A 116 -8.42 -7.76 3.20
N GLN A 117 -7.80 -7.33 4.29
CA GLN A 117 -8.25 -6.16 5.03
C GLN A 117 -8.20 -4.87 4.19
N VAL A 118 -7.13 -4.68 3.41
CA VAL A 118 -6.96 -3.50 2.56
C VAL A 118 -8.01 -3.44 1.46
N TYR A 119 -8.30 -4.57 0.81
CA TYR A 119 -9.19 -4.61 -0.37
C TYR A 119 -10.63 -5.00 -0.03
N GLU A 120 -10.92 -5.36 1.23
CA GLU A 120 -12.24 -5.82 1.71
C GLU A 120 -12.79 -6.99 0.88
N ARG A 121 -11.90 -7.93 0.52
CA ARG A 121 -12.22 -9.15 -0.23
C ARG A 121 -11.16 -10.23 -0.02
N ASP A 122 -11.55 -11.48 -0.27
CA ASP A 122 -10.67 -12.64 -0.14
C ASP A 122 -9.46 -12.52 -1.05
N PHE A 123 -8.31 -12.95 -0.55
CA PHE A 123 -7.08 -13.02 -1.33
C PHE A 123 -7.09 -14.26 -2.22
N GLU A 124 -6.71 -14.10 -3.47
CA GLU A 124 -6.74 -15.17 -4.46
C GLU A 124 -5.37 -15.41 -5.10
N VAL A 125 -4.97 -16.67 -5.21
CA VAL A 125 -3.87 -17.10 -6.08
C VAL A 125 -4.44 -17.94 -7.22
N ALA A 126 -4.29 -17.47 -8.45
CA ALA A 126 -4.80 -18.10 -9.68
C ALA A 126 -3.68 -18.64 -10.56
N PHE A 127 -4.00 -19.59 -11.44
CA PHE A 127 -3.06 -20.19 -12.39
C PHE A 127 -3.51 -20.05 -13.83
N ILE A 128 -2.57 -19.72 -14.72
CA ILE A 128 -2.73 -19.75 -16.18
C ILE A 128 -1.59 -20.57 -16.77
N PRO A 129 -1.87 -21.68 -17.50
CA PRO A 129 -0.83 -22.60 -17.96
C PRO A 129 0.16 -22.00 -18.97
N ASP A 130 -0.30 -21.14 -19.88
CA ASP A 130 0.57 -20.52 -20.89
C ASP A 130 0.76 -19.03 -20.61
N VAL A 131 2.01 -18.57 -20.59
CA VAL A 131 2.34 -17.14 -20.44
C VAL A 131 1.77 -16.24 -21.53
N LYS A 132 1.37 -16.81 -22.69
CA LYS A 132 0.70 -16.07 -23.77
C LYS A 132 -0.71 -15.62 -23.40
N ASP A 133 -1.35 -16.37 -22.50
CA ASP A 133 -2.73 -16.11 -22.05
C ASP A 133 -2.77 -15.23 -20.78
N LYS A 134 -1.62 -14.64 -20.41
CA LYS A 134 -1.50 -13.76 -19.23
C LYS A 134 -2.49 -12.60 -19.32
N PRO A 135 -2.97 -12.08 -18.17
CA PRO A 135 -3.79 -10.89 -18.14
C PRO A 135 -3.11 -9.70 -18.82
N ALA A 136 -3.88 -8.87 -19.49
CA ALA A 136 -3.37 -7.62 -20.04
C ALA A 136 -3.06 -6.64 -18.91
N ALA A 137 -1.91 -5.96 -19.00
CA ALA A 137 -1.61 -4.88 -18.08
C ALA A 137 -2.63 -3.75 -18.22
N ASN A 138 -3.14 -3.28 -17.09
CA ASN A 138 -4.07 -2.16 -17.00
C ASN A 138 -3.62 -1.24 -15.86
N GLU A 139 -2.69 -0.37 -16.16
CA GLU A 139 -2.15 0.62 -15.23
C GLU A 139 -2.68 2.00 -15.58
N LYS A 140 -3.28 2.69 -14.62
CA LYS A 140 -3.73 4.07 -14.80
C LYS A 140 -3.21 4.91 -13.65
N SER A 141 -2.54 6.00 -13.95
CA SER A 141 -2.20 7.04 -13.00
C SER A 141 -3.20 8.17 -13.08
N LYS A 142 -3.58 8.73 -11.92
CA LYS A 142 -4.39 9.95 -11.82
C LYS A 142 -3.51 11.06 -11.25
N ALA A 143 -3.42 12.17 -11.96
CA ALA A 143 -2.75 13.35 -11.42
C ALA A 143 -3.63 13.94 -10.29
N ILE A 144 -3.07 13.99 -9.08
CA ILE A 144 -3.76 14.48 -7.87
C ILE A 144 -3.04 15.64 -7.19
N GLY A 145 -2.06 16.23 -7.84
CA GLY A 145 -1.26 17.34 -7.26
C GLY A 145 -1.25 18.59 -8.13
N LYS A 146 -0.60 19.64 -7.62
CA LYS A 146 -0.36 20.92 -8.31
C LYS A 146 -1.59 21.78 -8.54
N HIS A 147 -2.69 21.52 -7.88
CA HIS A 147 -3.86 22.41 -7.89
C HIS A 147 -3.66 23.45 -6.79
N LEU A 148 -3.03 24.58 -7.11
CA LEU A 148 -2.72 25.66 -6.16
C LEU A 148 -3.64 26.86 -6.28
N ASP A 149 -4.55 26.84 -7.24
CA ASP A 149 -5.58 27.84 -7.47
C ASP A 149 -6.67 27.78 -6.39
N GLY A 150 -7.26 28.90 -6.07
CA GLY A 150 -8.36 29.03 -5.10
C GLY A 150 -7.92 28.92 -3.63
N CYS A 151 -8.85 28.54 -2.77
CA CYS A 151 -8.68 28.44 -1.31
C CYS A 151 -8.62 26.96 -0.89
N ARG A 152 -7.48 26.52 -0.39
CA ARG A 152 -7.24 25.08 -0.11
C ARG A 152 -6.75 24.85 1.29
N ILE A 153 -7.21 23.77 1.92
CA ILE A 153 -6.67 23.27 3.18
C ILE A 153 -5.67 22.15 2.87
N GLY A 154 -4.45 22.28 3.40
CA GLY A 154 -3.49 21.18 3.53
C GLY A 154 -3.52 20.65 4.97
N PHE A 155 -3.78 19.36 5.15
CA PHE A 155 -3.79 18.72 6.46
C PHE A 155 -2.83 17.53 6.49
N ASP A 156 -1.91 17.51 7.45
CA ASP A 156 -1.00 16.40 7.69
C ASP A 156 -1.32 15.74 9.03
N ALA A 157 -1.79 14.50 8.97
CA ALA A 157 -2.10 13.67 10.13
C ALA A 157 -0.84 12.87 10.53
N GLY A 158 0.03 13.51 11.32
CA GLY A 158 1.25 12.89 11.84
C GLY A 158 1.00 11.98 13.05
N GLY A 159 2.03 11.24 13.44
CA GLY A 159 1.95 10.29 14.55
C GLY A 159 2.16 10.89 15.94
N SER A 160 2.66 12.11 16.05
CA SER A 160 2.94 12.87 17.28
C SER A 160 2.33 14.27 17.25
N ASP A 161 2.09 14.77 16.07
CA ASP A 161 1.51 16.08 15.82
C ASP A 161 0.60 16.02 14.59
N ARG A 162 -0.31 16.98 14.49
CA ARG A 162 -1.10 17.25 13.31
C ARG A 162 -0.80 18.66 12.83
N LYS A 163 -0.65 18.81 11.51
CA LYS A 163 -0.34 20.10 10.90
C LYS A 163 -1.44 20.49 9.93
N VAL A 164 -1.77 21.77 9.91
CA VAL A 164 -2.76 22.31 8.97
C VAL A 164 -2.27 23.61 8.37
N SER A 165 -2.59 23.84 7.11
CA SER A 165 -2.33 25.10 6.42
C SER A 165 -3.54 25.58 5.66
N ALA A 166 -3.75 26.91 5.63
CA ALA A 166 -4.65 27.58 4.72
C ALA A 166 -3.83 28.18 3.57
N VAL A 167 -4.20 27.82 2.35
CA VAL A 167 -3.50 28.25 1.12
C VAL A 167 -4.48 28.99 0.23
N VAL A 168 -4.14 30.21 -0.21
CA VAL A 168 -4.94 31.01 -1.13
C VAL A 168 -4.09 31.34 -2.35
N GLU A 169 -4.56 30.96 -3.54
CA GLU A 169 -3.86 31.14 -4.83
C GLU A 169 -2.39 30.67 -4.79
N GLY A 170 -2.13 29.57 -4.09
CA GLY A 170 -0.79 28.97 -3.96
C GLY A 170 0.08 29.53 -2.84
N GLU A 171 -0.38 30.57 -2.13
CA GLU A 171 0.33 31.15 -1.00
C GLU A 171 -0.22 30.64 0.34
N ALA A 172 0.65 30.13 1.21
CA ALA A 172 0.28 29.70 2.55
C ALA A 172 0.09 30.93 3.45
N ILE A 173 -1.15 31.27 3.79
CA ILE A 173 -1.51 32.44 4.62
C ILE A 173 -1.65 32.09 6.11
N PHE A 174 -1.75 30.81 6.45
CA PHE A 174 -1.82 30.30 7.83
C PHE A 174 -1.24 28.90 7.90
N SER A 175 -0.60 28.60 9.01
CA SER A 175 -0.11 27.25 9.33
C SER A 175 -0.12 27.06 10.85
N GLU A 176 -0.55 25.89 11.32
CA GLU A 176 -0.56 25.51 12.73
C GLU A 176 -0.11 24.07 12.89
N GLU A 177 0.68 23.83 13.93
CA GLU A 177 1.03 22.49 14.40
C GLU A 177 0.46 22.28 15.79
N THR A 178 -0.23 21.16 16.00
CA THR A 178 -0.83 20.79 17.29
C THR A 178 -0.36 19.40 17.69
N VAL A 179 0.20 19.27 18.88
CA VAL A 179 0.58 17.96 19.44
C VAL A 179 -0.67 17.14 19.72
N TRP A 180 -0.65 15.87 19.32
CA TRP A 180 -1.66 14.87 19.65
C TRP A 180 -1.04 13.48 19.79
N LEU A 181 -1.80 12.53 20.33
CA LEU A 181 -1.32 11.18 20.61
C LEU A 181 -2.24 10.10 19.98
N PRO A 182 -2.37 10.08 18.63
CA PRO A 182 -3.35 9.22 17.96
C PRO A 182 -3.05 7.74 18.13
N LYS A 183 -1.77 7.33 18.11
CA LYS A 183 -1.35 5.92 18.15
C LYS A 183 -1.68 5.20 19.45
N VAL A 184 -1.89 5.93 20.55
CA VAL A 184 -2.17 5.37 21.86
C VAL A 184 -3.61 5.60 22.31
N ASN A 185 -4.38 6.42 21.62
CA ASN A 185 -5.77 6.70 21.93
C ASN A 185 -6.71 5.68 21.26
N PRO A 186 -7.56 4.95 22.01
CA PRO A 186 -8.52 4.01 21.46
C PRO A 186 -9.82 4.64 20.98
N ASP A 187 -10.07 5.92 21.30
CA ASP A 187 -11.31 6.61 20.98
C ASP A 187 -11.28 7.21 19.57
N PRO A 188 -12.11 6.74 18.61
CA PRO A 188 -12.17 7.31 17.28
C PRO A 188 -12.70 8.75 17.25
N ASP A 189 -13.49 9.16 18.24
CA ASP A 189 -14.02 10.53 18.30
C ASP A 189 -12.91 11.52 18.66
N TYR A 190 -11.91 11.14 19.46
CA TYR A 190 -10.70 11.93 19.69
C TYR A 190 -9.96 12.26 18.38
N HIS A 191 -9.84 11.26 17.50
CA HIS A 191 -9.18 11.46 16.20
C HIS A 191 -10.02 12.38 15.30
N TYR A 192 -11.33 12.13 15.23
CA TYR A 192 -12.25 12.91 14.41
C TYR A 192 -12.28 14.39 14.82
N GLU A 193 -12.44 14.67 16.11
CA GLU A 193 -12.47 16.04 16.62
C GLU A 193 -11.14 16.77 16.39
N GLY A 194 -10.02 16.08 16.55
CA GLY A 194 -8.70 16.65 16.25
C GLY A 194 -8.52 17.03 14.79
N ILE A 195 -8.97 16.17 13.87
CA ILE A 195 -8.94 16.44 12.43
C ILE A 195 -9.84 17.64 12.09
N LEU A 196 -11.07 17.63 12.56
CA LEU A 196 -12.07 18.66 12.28
C LEU A 196 -11.67 20.02 12.87
N ASP A 197 -11.13 20.05 14.09
CA ASP A 197 -10.60 21.27 14.73
C ASP A 197 -9.52 21.93 13.87
N SER A 198 -8.55 21.16 13.39
CA SER A 198 -7.50 21.70 12.52
C SER A 198 -8.06 22.25 11.20
N MET A 199 -8.99 21.52 10.58
CA MET A 199 -9.61 21.98 9.33
C MET A 199 -10.44 23.26 9.52
N ARG A 200 -11.19 23.40 10.62
CA ARG A 200 -11.95 24.62 10.98
C ARG A 200 -11.02 25.81 11.17
N LYS A 201 -9.93 25.68 11.89
CA LYS A 201 -8.94 26.75 12.10
C LYS A 201 -8.36 27.28 10.79
N ALA A 202 -8.07 26.40 9.83
CA ALA A 202 -7.61 26.83 8.51
C ALA A 202 -8.74 27.48 7.71
N ALA A 203 -9.95 26.92 7.74
CA ALA A 203 -11.12 27.48 7.04
C ALA A 203 -11.46 28.89 7.49
N GLU A 204 -11.34 29.20 8.80
CA GLU A 204 -11.57 30.55 9.36
C GLU A 204 -10.63 31.64 8.80
N LYS A 205 -9.50 31.25 8.21
CA LYS A 205 -8.52 32.18 7.62
C LYS A 205 -8.76 32.48 6.14
N MET A 206 -9.73 31.83 5.53
CA MET A 206 -10.02 31.93 4.10
C MET A 206 -11.47 32.39 3.86
N PRO A 207 -11.76 33.06 2.74
CA PRO A 207 -13.12 33.47 2.43
C PRO A 207 -14.06 32.30 2.09
N ARG A 208 -13.49 31.16 1.70
CA ARG A 208 -14.17 29.88 1.40
C ARG A 208 -13.16 28.74 1.40
N VAL A 209 -13.60 27.51 1.27
CA VAL A 209 -12.72 26.32 1.07
C VAL A 209 -13.13 25.62 -0.22
N ASP A 210 -12.24 25.60 -1.21
CA ASP A 210 -12.51 24.99 -2.52
C ASP A 210 -12.08 23.50 -2.56
N ALA A 211 -11.11 23.08 -1.75
CA ALA A 211 -10.70 21.67 -1.62
C ALA A 211 -9.86 21.43 -0.36
N ILE A 212 -9.78 20.16 0.07
CA ILE A 212 -8.96 19.69 1.18
C ILE A 212 -8.00 18.61 0.68
N GLY A 213 -6.69 18.81 0.88
CA GLY A 213 -5.66 17.79 0.68
C GLY A 213 -5.22 17.20 2.01
N VAL A 214 -5.22 15.87 2.13
CA VAL A 214 -4.79 15.15 3.34
C VAL A 214 -3.54 14.34 3.08
N SER A 215 -2.53 14.50 3.94
CA SER A 215 -1.36 13.61 4.05
C SER A 215 -1.49 12.79 5.32
N SER A 216 -1.31 11.48 5.23
CA SER A 216 -1.36 10.58 6.38
C SER A 216 -0.66 9.26 6.07
N ALA A 217 -0.02 8.65 7.10
CA ALA A 217 0.59 7.34 6.97
C ALA A 217 -0.47 6.24 6.96
N GLY A 218 -0.49 5.42 5.91
CA GLY A 218 -1.46 4.33 5.77
C GLY A 218 -1.74 3.97 4.34
N ILE A 219 -2.76 3.16 4.14
CA ILE A 219 -3.29 2.78 2.83
C ILE A 219 -4.70 3.33 2.71
N TYR A 220 -4.92 4.07 1.65
CA TYR A 220 -6.18 4.74 1.35
C TYR A 220 -6.67 4.34 -0.02
N ILE A 221 -7.95 4.00 -0.13
CA ILE A 221 -8.62 3.68 -1.40
C ILE A 221 -9.87 4.56 -1.49
N ASP A 222 -9.98 5.36 -2.53
CA ASP A 222 -11.09 6.29 -2.75
C ASP A 222 -11.36 7.20 -1.53
N ASN A 223 -10.29 7.78 -0.97
CA ASN A 223 -10.27 8.61 0.23
C ASN A 223 -10.69 7.91 1.54
N ARG A 224 -10.95 6.59 1.51
CA ARG A 224 -11.26 5.78 2.70
C ARG A 224 -9.97 5.24 3.32
N THR A 225 -9.91 5.26 4.64
CA THR A 225 -8.81 4.70 5.42
C THR A 225 -8.94 3.17 5.49
N MET A 226 -8.10 2.43 4.79
CA MET A 226 -8.14 0.97 4.82
C MET A 226 -7.29 0.42 5.98
N VAL A 227 -6.05 0.88 6.08
CA VAL A 227 -5.12 0.57 7.18
C VAL A 227 -4.30 1.81 7.47
N ALA A 228 -4.21 2.22 8.74
CA ALA A 228 -3.33 3.33 9.13
C ALA A 228 -2.82 3.18 10.57
N SER A 229 -1.53 3.44 10.76
CA SER A 229 -0.86 3.33 12.06
C SER A 229 -1.34 4.32 13.11
N LEU A 230 -2.04 5.38 12.70
CA LEU A 230 -2.64 6.36 13.62
C LEU A 230 -3.74 5.77 14.50
N PHE A 231 -4.42 4.72 14.02
CA PHE A 231 -5.61 4.15 14.64
C PHE A 231 -5.37 2.77 15.25
N LEU A 232 -4.12 2.41 15.56
CA LEU A 232 -3.72 1.06 16.05
C LEU A 232 -4.44 0.61 17.30
N LYS A 233 -4.88 1.54 18.17
CA LYS A 233 -5.58 1.23 19.42
C LYS A 233 -7.10 1.26 19.29
N VAL A 234 -7.63 1.75 18.17
CA VAL A 234 -9.08 1.77 17.93
C VAL A 234 -9.57 0.33 17.70
N PRO A 235 -10.60 -0.14 18.43
CA PRO A 235 -11.18 -1.47 18.20
C PRO A 235 -11.70 -1.64 16.78
N LYS A 236 -11.57 -2.88 16.22
CA LYS A 236 -11.87 -3.18 14.80
C LYS A 236 -13.30 -2.81 14.39
N ASP A 237 -14.28 -3.05 15.26
CA ASP A 237 -15.68 -2.66 15.04
C ASP A 237 -15.85 -1.15 14.93
N GLN A 238 -15.22 -0.39 15.84
CA GLN A 238 -15.24 1.08 15.81
C GLN A 238 -14.42 1.65 14.64
N PHE A 239 -13.30 1.01 14.29
CA PHE A 239 -12.55 1.39 13.10
C PHE A 239 -13.44 1.30 11.85
N ASN A 240 -14.13 0.19 11.66
CA ASN A 240 -15.02 0.00 10.52
C ASN A 240 -16.18 1.02 10.50
N ALA A 241 -16.74 1.33 11.66
CA ALA A 241 -17.91 2.22 11.76
C ALA A 241 -17.56 3.72 11.71
N LYS A 242 -16.40 4.12 12.23
CA LYS A 242 -16.09 5.54 12.47
C LYS A 242 -14.81 6.05 11.81
N VAL A 243 -13.84 5.17 11.52
CA VAL A 243 -12.51 5.58 11.03
C VAL A 243 -12.38 5.44 9.52
N LYS A 244 -12.99 4.43 8.91
CA LYS A 244 -12.85 4.22 7.45
C LYS A 244 -13.15 5.48 6.64
N ASP A 245 -14.18 6.22 6.98
CA ASP A 245 -14.60 7.43 6.29
C ASP A 245 -14.26 8.71 7.07
N ILE A 246 -13.27 8.69 7.96
CA ILE A 246 -13.01 9.78 8.91
C ILE A 246 -12.72 11.12 8.22
N TYR A 247 -11.91 11.12 7.17
CA TYR A 247 -11.59 12.33 6.42
C TYR A 247 -12.74 12.80 5.54
N ILE A 248 -13.47 11.86 4.92
CA ILE A 248 -14.69 12.16 4.15
C ILE A 248 -15.75 12.79 5.05
N ARG A 249 -15.94 12.25 6.26
CA ARG A 249 -16.88 12.80 7.25
C ARG A 249 -16.48 14.19 7.72
N ALA A 250 -15.17 14.42 7.96
CA ALA A 250 -14.68 15.72 8.38
C ALA A 250 -14.87 16.77 7.27
N ALA A 251 -14.56 16.44 6.02
CA ALA A 251 -14.79 17.30 4.87
C ALA A 251 -16.29 17.62 4.67
N LYS A 252 -17.16 16.60 4.81
CA LYS A 252 -18.62 16.77 4.73
C LYS A 252 -19.17 17.67 5.83
N GLN A 253 -18.66 17.51 7.06
CA GLN A 253 -19.05 18.36 8.17
C GLN A 253 -18.66 19.81 7.92
N LEU A 254 -17.42 20.04 7.46
CA LEU A 254 -16.95 21.37 7.12
C LEU A 254 -17.75 21.98 5.95
N SER A 255 -18.11 21.19 4.92
CA SER A 255 -19.00 21.62 3.83
C SER A 255 -20.35 22.14 4.34
N GLN A 256 -20.96 21.45 5.30
CA GLN A 256 -22.22 21.89 5.90
C GLN A 256 -22.06 23.20 6.66
N GLU A 257 -20.97 23.39 7.38
CA GLU A 257 -20.66 24.61 8.14
C GLU A 257 -20.37 25.81 7.21
N GLN A 258 -19.74 25.56 6.06
CA GLN A 258 -19.43 26.59 5.04
C GLN A 258 -20.59 26.86 4.08
N GLY A 259 -21.62 26.01 4.04
CA GLY A 259 -22.80 26.17 3.19
C GLY A 259 -22.55 25.88 1.69
N HIS A 260 -21.46 25.18 1.35
CA HIS A 260 -21.17 24.71 -0.01
C HIS A 260 -20.39 23.39 0.01
N GLU A 261 -20.41 22.65 -1.12
CA GLU A 261 -19.71 21.37 -1.24
C GLU A 261 -18.19 21.59 -1.34
N ILE A 262 -17.43 20.82 -0.55
CA ILE A 262 -15.96 20.78 -0.57
C ILE A 262 -15.56 19.36 -1.00
N PRO A 263 -14.93 19.18 -2.16
CA PRO A 263 -14.51 17.90 -2.70
C PRO A 263 -13.30 17.29 -1.94
#